data_88b98f8bc0be1f0d5c2ad0d468c1f325
#
_entry.id   88b98f8bc0be1f0d5c2ad0d468c1f325
#
_cell.length_a   1.000
_cell.length_b   1.000
_cell.length_c   1.000
_cell.angle_alpha   90.00
_cell.angle_beta   90.00
_cell.angle_gamma   90.00
#
_symmetry.space_group_name_H-M   'P 1'
#
loop_
_entity.id
_entity.type
_entity.pdbx_description
1 polymer ?
#
loop_
_entity_poly.entity_id
_entity_poly.type
_entity_poly.pdbx_seq_one_letter_code
_entity_poly.pdbx_strand_id
1 'polypeptide(L)'
;QVIFTPGHASNHIALLLQEDAVLLSGDHILNGSTTVIDPPDGNMNDYLNSLDVLAVLAEQGKIEFILPAHGYAIGNALQAIKGLKAHRLKREAKILQVVQANPKGTMDEWVAKAYDDVPERVWPIAKRSLLAHLQRLEQVV
;
A
#
# COMPACT_ATOMS: atom_id res chain seq x y z
N GLN A 1 17.64 9.43 -10.21
CA GLN A 1 17.71 9.38 -8.73
C GLN A 1 17.11 8.08 -8.23
N VAL A 2 17.80 7.40 -7.31
CA VAL A 2 17.28 6.25 -6.58
C VAL A 2 16.55 6.75 -5.33
N ILE A 3 15.33 6.24 -5.10
CA ILE A 3 14.52 6.54 -3.91
C ILE A 3 14.27 5.22 -3.20
N PHE A 4 14.67 5.14 -1.93
CA PHE A 4 14.37 3.98 -1.09
C PHE A 4 12.89 4.01 -0.69
N THR A 5 12.18 2.96 -1.05
CA THR A 5 10.71 2.86 -0.85
C THR A 5 10.34 1.48 -0.26
N PRO A 6 10.80 1.17 0.97
CA PRO A 6 10.46 -0.10 1.61
C PRO A 6 8.96 -0.21 1.88
N GLY A 7 8.49 -1.43 2.02
CA GLY A 7 7.11 -1.72 2.40
C GLY A 7 6.54 -2.95 1.70
N HIS A 8 6.52 -2.99 0.37
CA HIS A 8 6.22 -4.21 -0.38
C HIS A 8 7.33 -5.26 -0.16
N ALA A 9 8.57 -4.82 -0.26
CA ALA A 9 9.76 -5.56 0.14
C ALA A 9 10.67 -4.63 0.95
N SER A 10 11.46 -5.18 1.89
CA SER A 10 12.32 -4.40 2.77
C SER A 10 13.44 -3.66 2.04
N ASN A 11 13.85 -4.14 0.88
CA ASN A 11 14.89 -3.57 0.02
C ASN A 11 14.36 -2.88 -1.23
N HIS A 12 13.06 -2.59 -1.29
CA HIS A 12 12.46 -2.00 -2.48
C HIS A 12 12.98 -0.59 -2.74
N ILE A 13 13.24 -0.28 -4.01
CA ILE A 13 13.59 1.05 -4.51
C ILE A 13 12.69 1.47 -5.66
N ALA A 14 12.48 2.76 -5.80
CA ALA A 14 11.92 3.38 -6.99
C ALA A 14 12.99 4.23 -7.69
N LEU A 15 12.82 4.46 -8.97
CA LEU A 15 13.75 5.26 -9.77
C LEU A 15 13.04 6.51 -10.30
N LEU A 16 13.58 7.68 -9.99
CA LEU A 16 13.08 8.95 -10.50
C LEU A 16 13.91 9.42 -11.69
N LEU A 17 13.28 9.52 -12.84
CA LEU A 17 13.79 10.19 -14.03
C LEU A 17 13.51 11.69 -13.87
N GLN A 18 14.52 12.41 -13.35
CA GLN A 18 14.34 13.79 -12.85
C GLN A 18 13.98 14.79 -13.97
N GLU A 19 14.58 14.63 -15.15
CA GLU A 19 14.34 15.52 -16.29
C GLU A 19 12.91 15.39 -16.84
N ASP A 20 12.33 14.20 -16.74
CA ASP A 20 11.00 13.88 -17.26
C ASP A 20 9.91 13.92 -16.17
N ALA A 21 10.27 14.11 -14.91
CA ALA A 21 9.40 14.02 -13.75
C ALA A 21 8.62 12.68 -13.69
N VAL A 22 9.27 11.58 -14.08
CA VAL A 22 8.69 10.22 -14.15
C VAL A 22 9.26 9.33 -13.08
N LEU A 23 8.39 8.71 -12.30
CA LEU A 23 8.74 7.72 -11.30
C LEU A 23 8.54 6.31 -11.87
N LEU A 24 9.60 5.50 -11.92
CA LEU A 24 9.51 4.05 -12.08
C LEU A 24 9.27 3.46 -10.70
N SER A 25 8.00 3.13 -10.40
CA SER A 25 7.58 2.81 -9.03
C SER A 25 7.80 1.35 -8.64
N GLY A 26 8.23 0.49 -9.57
CA GLY A 26 8.33 -0.94 -9.30
C GLY A 26 6.98 -1.51 -8.85
N ASP A 27 7.02 -2.33 -7.81
CA ASP A 27 5.82 -2.92 -7.20
C ASP A 27 5.25 -2.08 -6.03
N HIS A 28 5.80 -0.89 -5.76
CA HIS A 28 5.28 -0.04 -4.68
C HIS A 28 3.93 0.58 -5.05
N ILE A 29 3.79 1.09 -6.27
CA ILE A 29 2.56 1.64 -6.81
C ILE A 29 2.24 0.94 -8.11
N LEU A 30 1.06 0.31 -8.17
CA LEU A 30 0.54 -0.39 -9.34
C LEU A 30 -0.66 0.37 -9.91
N ASN A 31 -1.01 0.10 -11.16
CA ASN A 31 -2.24 0.59 -11.76
C ASN A 31 -3.17 -0.58 -12.12
N GLY A 32 -4.41 -0.51 -11.68
CA GLY A 32 -5.42 -1.55 -11.90
C GLY A 32 -5.40 -2.68 -10.86
N SER A 33 -4.45 -2.66 -9.94
CA SER A 33 -4.36 -3.58 -8.80
C SER A 33 -3.67 -2.91 -7.63
N THR A 34 -3.81 -3.50 -6.45
CA THR A 34 -3.15 -3.04 -5.23
C THR A 34 -2.03 -4.01 -4.89
N THR A 35 -0.84 -3.49 -4.62
CA THR A 35 0.30 -4.34 -4.25
C THR A 35 0.05 -5.08 -2.96
N VAL A 36 0.57 -6.29 -2.86
CA VAL A 36 0.49 -7.11 -1.64
C VAL A 36 1.58 -6.67 -0.67
N ILE A 37 1.23 -6.48 0.58
CA ILE A 37 2.18 -6.27 1.68
C ILE A 37 2.16 -7.54 2.52
N ASP A 38 3.21 -8.33 2.40
CA ASP A 38 3.29 -9.70 2.96
C ASP A 38 4.40 -9.81 4.01
N PRO A 39 4.07 -9.76 5.30
CA PRO A 39 5.05 -10.02 6.36
C PRO A 39 5.66 -11.43 6.24
N PRO A 40 6.92 -11.64 6.68
CA PRO A 40 7.74 -10.72 7.48
C PRO A 40 8.53 -9.67 6.67
N ASP A 41 8.74 -9.86 5.38
CA ASP A 41 9.52 -8.92 4.56
C ASP A 41 8.72 -7.65 4.27
N GLY A 42 7.43 -7.78 3.90
CA GLY A 42 6.52 -6.66 3.74
C GLY A 42 6.14 -6.02 5.07
N ASN A 43 6.06 -4.68 5.09
CA ASN A 43 5.70 -3.89 6.27
C ASN A 43 4.78 -2.73 5.89
N MET A 44 3.58 -2.70 6.50
CA MET A 44 2.57 -1.69 6.16
C MET A 44 2.96 -0.29 6.63
N ASN A 45 3.65 -0.15 7.75
CA ASN A 45 4.11 1.14 8.24
C ASN A 45 5.16 1.74 7.30
N ASP A 46 6.15 0.95 6.90
CA ASP A 46 7.17 1.36 5.94
C ASP A 46 6.55 1.71 4.59
N TYR A 47 5.55 0.92 4.15
CA TYR A 47 4.83 1.18 2.91
C TYR A 47 4.14 2.54 2.91
N LEU A 48 3.41 2.87 3.98
CA LEU A 48 2.73 4.16 4.12
C LEU A 48 3.71 5.33 4.24
N ASN A 49 4.80 5.16 4.98
CA ASN A 49 5.87 6.15 5.08
C ASN A 49 6.54 6.42 3.71
N SER A 50 6.77 5.38 2.93
CA SER A 50 7.30 5.50 1.56
C SER A 50 6.34 6.26 0.65
N LEU A 51 5.03 6.06 0.77
CA LEU A 51 4.04 6.85 0.05
C LEU A 51 4.11 8.34 0.45
N ASP A 52 4.36 8.66 1.72
CA ASP A 52 4.52 10.05 2.17
C ASP A 52 5.75 10.71 1.55
N VAL A 53 6.87 10.01 1.48
CA VAL A 53 8.09 10.49 0.81
C VAL A 53 7.80 10.80 -0.67
N LEU A 54 7.12 9.91 -1.36
CA LEU A 54 6.75 10.11 -2.76
C LEU A 54 5.72 11.24 -2.94
N ALA A 55 4.78 11.39 -2.01
CA ALA A 55 3.81 12.48 -2.03
C ALA A 55 4.48 13.86 -1.93
N VAL A 56 5.47 14.01 -1.05
CA VAL A 56 6.25 15.25 -0.92
C VAL A 56 6.96 15.60 -2.23
N LEU A 57 7.59 14.63 -2.88
CA LEU A 57 8.25 14.83 -4.18
C LEU A 57 7.24 15.22 -5.27
N ALA A 58 6.06 14.63 -5.28
CA ALA A 58 4.99 14.97 -6.22
C ALA A 58 4.41 16.37 -5.96
N GLU A 59 4.25 16.77 -4.69
CA GLU A 59 3.83 18.13 -4.31
C GLU A 59 4.85 19.19 -4.74
N GLN A 60 6.13 18.85 -4.76
CA GLN A 60 7.20 19.71 -5.26
C GLN A 60 7.31 19.73 -6.79
N GLY A 61 6.44 19.03 -7.51
CA GLY A 61 6.50 18.92 -8.97
C GLY A 61 7.63 18.05 -9.52
N LYS A 62 8.29 17.27 -8.66
CA LYS A 62 9.39 16.37 -9.06
C LYS A 62 8.90 15.05 -9.63
N ILE A 63 7.66 14.66 -9.33
CA ILE A 63 6.98 13.48 -9.87
C ILE A 63 5.63 13.94 -10.44
N GLU A 64 5.47 13.83 -11.74
CA GLU A 64 4.19 14.10 -12.43
C GLU A 64 3.53 12.82 -12.92
N PHE A 65 4.33 11.85 -13.38
CA PHE A 65 3.87 10.59 -13.94
C PHE A 65 4.49 9.41 -13.22
N ILE A 66 3.77 8.29 -13.19
CA ILE A 66 4.25 7.02 -12.63
C ILE A 66 4.17 5.94 -13.69
N LEU A 67 5.27 5.21 -13.88
CA LEU A 67 5.34 3.98 -14.65
C LEU A 67 5.50 2.80 -13.68
N PRO A 68 4.41 2.05 -13.41
CA PRO A 68 4.44 0.92 -12.51
C PRO A 68 5.05 -0.33 -13.18
N ALA A 69 5.48 -1.32 -12.37
CA ALA A 69 5.91 -2.62 -12.89
C ALA A 69 4.74 -3.40 -13.53
N HIS A 70 3.52 -3.18 -13.06
CA HIS A 70 2.29 -3.80 -13.56
C HIS A 70 1.19 -2.77 -13.74
N GLY A 71 0.45 -2.88 -14.85
CA GLY A 71 -0.63 -1.96 -15.22
C GLY A 71 -0.16 -0.85 -16.16
N TYR A 72 -1.01 0.17 -16.30
CA TYR A 72 -0.75 1.28 -17.22
C TYR A 72 -0.07 2.45 -16.52
N ALA A 73 0.52 3.36 -17.31
CA ALA A 73 1.05 4.63 -16.83
C ALA A 73 -0.02 5.45 -16.08
N ILE A 74 0.40 6.15 -15.05
CA ILE A 74 -0.46 7.01 -14.22
C ILE A 74 -0.11 8.47 -14.51
N GLY A 75 -1.09 9.25 -14.97
CA GLY A 75 -0.90 10.63 -15.43
C GLY A 75 -0.92 11.69 -14.33
N ASN A 76 -1.45 11.38 -13.15
CA ASN A 76 -1.49 12.27 -11.99
C ASN A 76 -0.92 11.58 -10.77
N ALA A 77 0.40 11.70 -10.59
CA ALA A 77 1.13 11.01 -9.54
C ALA A 77 0.64 11.39 -8.14
N LEU A 78 0.46 12.66 -7.85
CA LEU A 78 0.05 13.13 -6.53
C LEU A 78 -1.32 12.59 -6.12
N GLN A 79 -2.28 12.64 -7.03
CA GLN A 79 -3.62 12.10 -6.79
C GLN A 79 -3.59 10.59 -6.56
N ALA A 80 -2.82 9.86 -7.37
CA ALA A 80 -2.68 8.41 -7.23
C ALA A 80 -2.04 8.01 -5.89
N ILE A 81 -0.97 8.69 -5.48
CA ILE A 81 -0.27 8.43 -4.22
C ILE A 81 -1.20 8.70 -3.02
N LYS A 82 -1.85 9.86 -2.99
CA LYS A 82 -2.79 10.24 -1.91
C LYS A 82 -3.99 9.30 -1.87
N GLY A 83 -4.55 8.96 -3.02
CA GLY A 83 -5.66 8.02 -3.13
C GLY A 83 -5.31 6.62 -2.62
N LEU A 84 -4.13 6.13 -2.95
CA LEU A 84 -3.64 4.83 -2.50
C LEU A 84 -3.45 4.80 -0.98
N LYS A 85 -2.84 5.84 -0.40
CA LYS A 85 -2.70 5.95 1.05
C LYS A 85 -4.06 6.00 1.75
N ALA A 86 -4.97 6.83 1.26
CA ALA A 86 -6.32 6.94 1.81
C ALA A 86 -7.07 5.60 1.74
N HIS A 87 -6.94 4.86 0.64
CA HIS A 87 -7.50 3.51 0.51
C HIS A 87 -6.97 2.54 1.56
N ARG A 88 -5.65 2.53 1.80
CA ARG A 88 -5.02 1.70 2.83
C ARG A 88 -5.50 2.04 4.24
N LEU A 89 -5.55 3.32 4.58
CA LEU A 89 -6.01 3.77 5.89
C LEU A 89 -7.51 3.50 6.11
N LYS A 90 -8.33 3.63 5.08
CA LYS A 90 -9.75 3.25 5.14
C LYS A 90 -9.91 1.74 5.40
N ARG A 91 -9.12 0.91 4.74
CA ARG A 91 -9.10 -0.55 4.99
C ARG A 91 -8.67 -0.85 6.42
N GLU A 92 -7.63 -0.18 6.91
CA GLU A 92 -7.14 -0.36 8.28
C GLU A 92 -8.21 0.01 9.33
N ALA A 93 -8.92 1.10 9.12
CA ALA A 93 -10.03 1.49 10.01
C ALA A 93 -11.14 0.42 10.04
N LYS A 94 -11.47 -0.17 8.88
CA LYS A 94 -12.44 -1.27 8.81
C LYS A 94 -11.94 -2.52 9.52
N ILE A 95 -10.67 -2.87 9.35
CA ILE A 95 -10.03 -3.99 10.05
C ILE A 95 -10.11 -3.79 11.57
N LEU A 96 -9.78 -2.60 12.06
CA LEU A 96 -9.83 -2.27 13.48
C LEU A 96 -11.25 -2.47 14.04
N GLN A 97 -12.28 -1.98 13.35
CA GLN A 97 -13.67 -2.18 13.76
C GLN A 97 -14.06 -3.66 13.81
N VAL A 98 -13.64 -4.45 12.81
CA VAL A 98 -13.93 -5.89 12.75
C VAL A 98 -13.27 -6.64 13.90
N VAL A 99 -12.02 -6.35 14.21
CA VAL A 99 -11.28 -6.97 15.31
C VAL A 99 -11.85 -6.56 16.67
N GLN A 100 -12.20 -5.29 16.87
CA GLN A 100 -12.83 -4.81 18.09
C GLN A 100 -14.20 -5.45 18.33
N ALA A 101 -14.97 -5.70 17.27
CA ALA A 101 -16.27 -6.37 17.36
C ALA A 101 -16.16 -7.88 17.66
N ASN A 102 -15.05 -8.51 17.29
CA ASN A 102 -14.79 -9.93 17.55
C ASN A 102 -13.30 -10.16 17.94
N PRO A 103 -12.87 -9.77 19.15
CA PRO A 103 -11.45 -9.82 19.55
C PRO A 103 -10.87 -11.25 19.62
N LYS A 104 -11.74 -12.25 19.71
CA LYS A 104 -11.34 -13.68 19.73
C LYS A 104 -11.55 -14.37 18.39
N GLY A 105 -11.85 -13.59 17.34
CA GLY A 105 -12.04 -14.11 16.00
C GLY A 105 -10.75 -14.66 15.38
N THR A 106 -10.94 -15.47 14.37
CA THR A 106 -9.84 -16.00 13.53
C THR A 106 -9.54 -15.09 12.37
N MET A 107 -8.37 -15.27 11.75
CA MET A 107 -8.02 -14.54 10.52
C MET A 107 -9.04 -14.76 9.40
N ASP A 108 -9.63 -15.96 9.31
CA ASP A 108 -10.67 -16.25 8.31
C ASP A 108 -11.96 -15.47 8.57
N GLU A 109 -12.37 -15.35 9.83
CA GLU A 109 -13.54 -14.57 10.21
C GLU A 109 -13.33 -13.06 9.98
N TRP A 110 -12.13 -12.57 10.30
CA TRP A 110 -11.81 -11.15 10.11
C TRP A 110 -11.67 -10.78 8.63
N VAL A 111 -11.02 -11.62 7.81
CA VAL A 111 -10.89 -11.32 6.37
C VAL A 111 -12.23 -11.30 5.68
N ALA A 112 -13.14 -12.22 6.02
CA ALA A 112 -14.49 -12.27 5.44
C ALA A 112 -15.28 -10.98 5.68
N LYS A 113 -15.07 -10.32 6.81
CA LYS A 113 -15.77 -9.08 7.17
C LYS A 113 -15.02 -7.82 6.72
N ALA A 114 -13.69 -7.82 6.83
CA ALA A 114 -12.87 -6.67 6.48
C ALA A 114 -12.66 -6.51 4.96
N TYR A 115 -12.81 -7.60 4.21
CA TYR A 115 -12.64 -7.67 2.75
C TYR A 115 -13.89 -8.21 2.05
N ASP A 116 -15.07 -7.88 2.57
CA ASP A 116 -16.37 -8.26 2.01
C ASP A 116 -16.66 -7.63 0.63
N ASP A 117 -15.88 -6.63 0.26
CA ASP A 117 -15.90 -5.91 -1.02
C ASP A 117 -14.99 -6.55 -2.10
N VAL A 118 -14.31 -7.65 -1.78
CA VAL A 118 -13.49 -8.40 -2.74
C VAL A 118 -13.97 -9.85 -2.84
N PRO A 119 -13.79 -10.51 -4.02
CA PRO A 119 -14.18 -11.90 -4.19
C PRO A 119 -13.45 -12.84 -3.20
N GLU A 120 -14.17 -13.86 -2.70
CA GLU A 120 -13.60 -14.84 -1.73
C GLU A 120 -12.33 -15.51 -2.23
N ARG A 121 -12.21 -15.72 -3.55
CA ARG A 121 -10.98 -16.30 -4.15
C ARG A 121 -9.72 -15.46 -3.89
N VAL A 122 -9.88 -14.19 -3.53
CA VAL A 122 -8.78 -13.26 -3.23
C VAL A 122 -8.45 -13.23 -1.74
N TRP A 123 -9.31 -13.74 -0.88
CA TRP A 123 -9.11 -13.70 0.57
C TRP A 123 -7.81 -14.35 1.07
N PRO A 124 -7.28 -15.45 0.48
CA PRO A 124 -5.98 -15.99 0.88
C PRO A 124 -4.84 -14.96 0.76
N ILE A 125 -4.88 -14.13 -0.30
CA ILE A 125 -3.90 -13.03 -0.49
C ILE A 125 -4.25 -11.85 0.42
N ALA A 126 -5.52 -11.51 0.55
CA ALA A 126 -5.99 -10.43 1.42
C ALA A 126 -5.61 -10.64 2.89
N LYS A 127 -5.57 -11.89 3.38
CA LYS A 127 -5.10 -12.23 4.73
C LYS A 127 -3.66 -11.80 5.00
N ARG A 128 -2.80 -11.79 4.00
CA ARG A 128 -1.41 -11.31 4.11
C ARG A 128 -1.38 -9.81 4.41
N SER A 129 -2.16 -9.03 3.65
CA SER A 129 -2.30 -7.60 3.90
C SER A 129 -3.05 -7.31 5.21
N LEU A 130 -4.04 -8.13 5.57
CA LEU A 130 -4.69 -8.06 6.89
C LEU A 130 -3.67 -8.21 8.02
N LEU A 131 -2.78 -9.21 7.95
CA LEU A 131 -1.70 -9.40 8.92
C LEU A 131 -0.79 -8.17 9.01
N ALA A 132 -0.42 -7.60 7.87
CA ALA A 132 0.42 -6.39 7.81
C ALA A 132 -0.25 -5.19 8.50
N HIS A 133 -1.55 -5.01 8.31
CA HIS A 133 -2.33 -3.98 9.01
C HIS A 133 -2.41 -4.24 10.51
N LEU A 134 -2.64 -5.48 10.95
CA LEU A 134 -2.68 -5.83 12.37
C LEU A 134 -1.35 -5.56 13.06
N GLN A 135 -0.24 -5.93 12.45
CA GLN A 135 1.09 -5.63 12.99
C GLN A 135 1.34 -4.12 13.12
N ARG A 136 0.90 -3.33 12.14
CA ARG A 136 0.99 -1.87 12.23
C ARG A 136 0.12 -1.32 13.35
N LEU A 137 -1.10 -1.79 13.51
CA LEU A 137 -2.01 -1.36 14.58
C LEU A 137 -1.44 -1.65 15.98
N GLU A 138 -0.75 -2.78 16.17
CA GLU A 138 -0.06 -3.08 17.42
C GLU A 138 1.09 -2.11 17.73
N GLN A 139 1.72 -1.51 16.71
CA GLN A 139 2.82 -0.56 16.87
C GLN A 139 2.35 0.87 17.16
N VAL A 140 1.14 1.25 16.71
CA VAL A 140 0.63 2.63 16.79
C VAL A 140 -0.46 2.81 17.85
N VAL A 141 -0.93 1.74 18.44
CA VAL A 141 -1.86 1.69 19.57
C VAL A 141 -1.13 1.24 20.83
#